data_e48ad5415bee687fe7bbe5d31bc5fac8
#
_entry.id   e48ad5415bee687fe7bbe5d31bc5fac8
#
_cell.length_a   1.000
_cell.length_b   1.000
_cell.length_c   1.000
_cell.angle_alpha   90.00
_cell.angle_beta   90.00
_cell.angle_gamma   90.00
#
_symmetry.space_group_name_H-M   'P 1'
#
loop_
_entity.id
_entity.type
_entity.pdbx_description
1 polymer ?
#
loop_
_entity_poly.entity_id
_entity_poly.type
_entity_poly.pdbx_seq_one_letter_code
_entity_poly.pdbx_strand_id
1 'polypeptide(L)'
;MSRQKELAIESARVLREAGHVVYFAGGAVRDQLLGKTPKDYDLATSARPSEVQALFKKSDAVGEHFGVIIVKGVGEMIEVATFRTDGSYKDGRRPESVEFSSPEEDAQRRDFTINGLFQETLTGEIIDHVGGKADLEARILRAIGEPQKRFEEDALRLLRAIRFAVTTGFEIEPQTWSAICHCAPLLSQISPERIRDEFSRILTADDRARGLDLLTGSGLIAQFLPEILDLQGCQQPPQWHPEGDVYVHTRIALSLLNSPPLNLALAVLLHDIGKPATQTWDPEAGRHRFNAHDKVGADIAEAILRRLRYSNQTIDEVRFMVSRHMQFMHVKDMRTAKLKRFMSAECFDLETELHRVDCDSSNGFRENYDFVRTKKEEFAKEPLIPNALMNGHDLIRDFEMKHGPEIGKVLRKIQTEQLEGRISDKEAAYQFVKKTLSP
;
A
#
# COMPACT_ATOMS: atom_id res chain seq x y z
N MET A 1 -15.65 -15.47 -19.63
CA MET A 1 -16.05 -14.06 -19.41
C MET A 1 -16.21 -13.89 -17.90
N SER A 2 -15.83 -12.75 -17.29
CA SER A 2 -16.07 -12.55 -15.85
C SER A 2 -17.58 -12.33 -15.62
N ARG A 3 -18.10 -12.78 -14.47
CA ARG A 3 -19.52 -12.56 -14.09
C ARG A 3 -19.91 -11.08 -14.08
N GLN A 4 -18.98 -10.22 -13.67
CA GLN A 4 -19.20 -8.78 -13.70
C GLN A 4 -19.34 -8.24 -15.12
N LYS A 5 -18.54 -8.72 -16.09
CA LYS A 5 -18.70 -8.37 -17.51
C LYS A 5 -20.05 -8.82 -18.06
N GLU A 6 -20.50 -10.01 -17.68
CA GLU A 6 -21.83 -10.54 -18.06
C GLU A 6 -22.95 -9.65 -17.51
N LEU A 7 -22.87 -9.26 -16.22
CA LEU A 7 -23.81 -8.33 -15.61
C LEU A 7 -23.81 -6.97 -16.33
N ALA A 8 -22.65 -6.43 -16.68
CA ALA A 8 -22.55 -5.16 -17.39
C ALA A 8 -23.16 -5.23 -18.79
N ILE A 9 -22.93 -6.32 -19.55
CA ILE A 9 -23.54 -6.53 -20.88
C ILE A 9 -25.05 -6.65 -20.77
N GLU A 10 -25.56 -7.45 -19.79
CA GLU A 10 -26.99 -7.59 -19.56
C GLU A 10 -27.66 -6.26 -19.19
N SER A 11 -27.03 -5.52 -18.28
CA SER A 11 -27.51 -4.19 -17.87
C SER A 11 -27.51 -3.21 -19.03
N ALA A 12 -26.47 -3.23 -19.87
CA ALA A 12 -26.42 -2.41 -21.08
C ALA A 12 -27.56 -2.76 -22.06
N ARG A 13 -27.88 -4.06 -22.22
CA ARG A 13 -28.99 -4.51 -23.06
C ARG A 13 -30.34 -3.96 -22.55
N VAL A 14 -30.62 -4.07 -21.24
CA VAL A 14 -31.84 -3.55 -20.62
C VAL A 14 -32.01 -2.05 -20.82
N LEU A 15 -30.93 -1.28 -20.61
CA LEU A 15 -30.92 0.17 -20.81
C LEU A 15 -31.22 0.53 -22.28
N ARG A 16 -30.64 -0.19 -23.25
CA ARG A 16 -30.88 0.05 -24.68
C ARG A 16 -32.30 -0.30 -25.11
N GLU A 17 -32.82 -1.42 -24.63
CA GLU A 17 -34.22 -1.83 -24.90
C GLU A 17 -35.24 -0.79 -24.37
N ALA A 18 -34.85 -0.06 -23.30
CA ALA A 18 -35.61 1.08 -22.79
C ALA A 18 -35.38 2.40 -23.58
N GLY A 19 -34.54 2.39 -24.63
CA GLY A 19 -34.29 3.54 -25.51
C GLY A 19 -33.15 4.44 -25.11
N HIS A 20 -32.31 4.03 -24.14
CA HIS A 20 -31.19 4.83 -23.66
C HIS A 20 -29.89 4.53 -24.42
N VAL A 21 -29.06 5.56 -24.58
CA VAL A 21 -27.67 5.40 -25.00
C VAL A 21 -26.89 4.82 -23.83
N VAL A 22 -26.00 3.83 -24.09
CA VAL A 22 -25.18 3.21 -23.05
C VAL A 22 -23.85 2.72 -23.63
N TYR A 23 -22.79 3.00 -22.89
CA TYR A 23 -21.40 2.66 -23.23
C TYR A 23 -20.68 2.07 -22.03
N PHE A 24 -19.69 1.20 -22.29
CA PHE A 24 -18.61 0.98 -21.32
C PHE A 24 -17.78 2.25 -21.21
N ALA A 25 -17.28 2.56 -20.02
CA ALA A 25 -16.59 3.81 -19.77
C ALA A 25 -15.30 3.67 -18.96
N GLY A 26 -14.41 4.62 -19.11
CA GLY A 26 -13.28 4.84 -18.22
C GLY A 26 -12.23 3.72 -18.18
N GLY A 27 -11.92 3.24 -16.97
CA GLY A 27 -10.86 2.27 -16.74
C GLY A 27 -11.01 0.96 -17.51
N ALA A 28 -12.23 0.45 -17.67
CA ALA A 28 -12.51 -0.77 -18.40
C ALA A 28 -12.09 -0.66 -19.88
N VAL A 29 -12.43 0.46 -20.52
CA VAL A 29 -12.13 0.69 -21.93
C VAL A 29 -10.62 0.82 -22.13
N ARG A 30 -9.94 1.63 -21.31
CA ARG A 30 -8.49 1.77 -21.32
C ARG A 30 -7.79 0.43 -21.17
N ASP A 31 -8.16 -0.35 -20.15
CA ASP A 31 -7.48 -1.62 -19.82
C ASP A 31 -7.67 -2.65 -20.94
N GLN A 32 -8.85 -2.72 -21.56
CA GLN A 32 -9.09 -3.57 -22.72
C GLN A 32 -8.21 -3.17 -23.92
N LEU A 33 -8.09 -1.87 -24.20
CA LEU A 33 -7.24 -1.37 -25.29
C LEU A 33 -5.75 -1.64 -25.04
N LEU A 34 -5.34 -1.72 -23.77
CA LEU A 34 -3.98 -2.12 -23.35
C LEU A 34 -3.78 -3.65 -23.33
N GLY A 35 -4.79 -4.45 -23.71
CA GLY A 35 -4.72 -5.91 -23.66
C GLY A 35 -4.77 -6.48 -22.23
N LYS A 36 -5.16 -5.68 -21.25
CA LYS A 36 -5.32 -6.09 -19.85
C LYS A 36 -6.77 -6.52 -19.59
N THR A 37 -6.97 -7.44 -18.67
CA THR A 37 -8.31 -7.76 -18.18
C THR A 37 -8.76 -6.66 -17.20
N PRO A 38 -9.87 -5.94 -17.51
CA PRO A 38 -10.42 -4.96 -16.58
C PRO A 38 -10.79 -5.59 -15.24
N LYS A 39 -10.57 -4.84 -14.17
CA LYS A 39 -11.00 -5.25 -12.81
C LYS A 39 -12.48 -4.96 -12.62
N ASP A 40 -12.96 -3.82 -13.11
CA ASP A 40 -14.32 -3.32 -12.96
C ASP A 40 -14.88 -2.94 -14.34
N TYR A 41 -16.19 -3.12 -14.54
CA TYR A 41 -16.89 -2.76 -15.76
C TYR A 41 -17.98 -1.74 -15.42
N ASP A 42 -17.71 -0.46 -15.72
CA ASP A 42 -18.64 0.63 -15.48
C ASP A 42 -19.40 0.99 -16.76
N LEU A 43 -20.67 1.34 -16.60
CA LEU A 43 -21.51 1.83 -17.69
C LEU A 43 -21.76 3.33 -17.54
N ALA A 44 -21.74 4.03 -18.66
CA ALA A 44 -22.21 5.40 -18.77
C ALA A 44 -23.42 5.43 -19.69
N THR A 45 -24.48 6.17 -19.31
CA THR A 45 -25.78 6.12 -20.00
C THR A 45 -26.47 7.48 -20.04
N SER A 46 -27.38 7.64 -21.01
CA SER A 46 -28.32 8.77 -21.04
C SER A 46 -29.48 8.63 -20.06
N ALA A 47 -29.71 7.42 -19.47
CA ALA A 47 -30.74 7.20 -18.48
C ALA A 47 -30.45 7.98 -17.20
N ARG A 48 -31.46 8.66 -16.66
CA ARG A 48 -31.35 9.36 -15.38
C ARG A 48 -31.35 8.34 -14.22
N PRO A 49 -30.82 8.70 -13.03
CA PRO A 49 -30.79 7.78 -11.89
C PRO A 49 -32.13 7.12 -11.57
N SER A 50 -33.23 7.89 -11.60
CA SER A 50 -34.60 7.36 -11.36
C SER A 50 -35.04 6.35 -12.42
N GLU A 51 -34.63 6.54 -13.67
CA GLU A 51 -34.94 5.61 -14.78
C GLU A 51 -34.11 4.31 -14.63
N VAL A 52 -32.83 4.42 -14.25
CA VAL A 52 -31.98 3.26 -13.94
C VAL A 52 -32.59 2.46 -12.78
N GLN A 53 -33.01 3.11 -11.70
CA GLN A 53 -33.64 2.44 -10.56
C GLN A 53 -34.98 1.76 -10.94
N ALA A 54 -35.77 2.38 -11.83
CA ALA A 54 -37.00 1.79 -12.30
C ALA A 54 -36.78 0.49 -13.12
N LEU A 55 -35.68 0.45 -13.91
CA LEU A 55 -35.31 -0.72 -14.72
C LEU A 55 -34.67 -1.83 -13.87
N PHE A 56 -33.89 -1.45 -12.82
CA PHE A 56 -33.16 -2.41 -11.99
C PHE A 56 -33.66 -2.44 -10.55
N LYS A 57 -34.54 -3.40 -10.22
CA LYS A 57 -35.11 -3.57 -8.88
C LYS A 57 -34.08 -3.84 -7.78
N LYS A 58 -32.92 -4.42 -8.14
CA LYS A 58 -31.78 -4.65 -7.24
C LYS A 58 -30.70 -3.62 -7.50
N SER A 59 -30.94 -2.40 -7.05
CA SER A 59 -29.98 -1.28 -7.18
C SER A 59 -29.91 -0.45 -5.90
N ASP A 60 -28.76 0.17 -5.67
CA ASP A 60 -28.53 1.12 -4.57
C ASP A 60 -28.23 2.51 -5.11
N ALA A 61 -28.83 3.51 -4.53
CA ALA A 61 -28.61 4.92 -4.86
C ALA A 61 -27.39 5.51 -4.13
N VAL A 62 -26.22 4.91 -4.28
CA VAL A 62 -24.99 5.34 -3.61
C VAL A 62 -24.32 6.50 -4.36
N GLY A 63 -24.94 7.60 -4.51
CA GLY A 63 -24.42 8.73 -5.27
C GLY A 63 -25.44 9.29 -6.25
N GLU A 64 -26.71 9.11 -5.97
CA GLU A 64 -27.83 9.59 -6.78
C GLU A 64 -27.69 11.07 -7.14
N HIS A 65 -27.29 11.92 -6.17
CA HIS A 65 -27.02 13.33 -6.39
C HIS A 65 -25.89 13.58 -7.41
N PHE A 66 -25.04 12.58 -7.64
CA PHE A 66 -23.95 12.64 -8.61
C PHE A 66 -24.22 11.78 -9.85
N GLY A 67 -25.44 11.29 -10.01
CA GLY A 67 -25.84 10.53 -11.19
C GLY A 67 -25.33 9.08 -11.25
N VAL A 68 -24.93 8.45 -10.12
CA VAL A 68 -24.40 7.09 -10.10
C VAL A 68 -25.34 6.16 -9.33
N ILE A 69 -25.71 5.03 -9.97
CA ILE A 69 -26.48 3.94 -9.39
C ILE A 69 -25.65 2.65 -9.43
N ILE A 70 -25.61 1.92 -8.33
CA ILE A 70 -25.00 0.59 -8.26
C ILE A 70 -26.07 -0.45 -8.60
N VAL A 71 -25.88 -1.16 -9.69
CA VAL A 71 -26.72 -2.30 -10.10
C VAL A 71 -26.13 -3.60 -9.58
N LYS A 72 -26.94 -4.41 -8.90
CA LYS A 72 -26.53 -5.64 -8.24
C LYS A 72 -26.99 -6.89 -9.01
N GLY A 73 -26.03 -7.78 -9.26
CA GLY A 73 -26.26 -9.14 -9.75
C GLY A 73 -26.11 -10.19 -8.65
N VAL A 74 -25.90 -11.43 -9.03
CA VAL A 74 -25.64 -12.54 -8.10
C VAL A 74 -24.14 -12.56 -7.74
N GLY A 75 -23.81 -11.93 -6.60
CA GLY A 75 -22.42 -11.84 -6.10
C GLY A 75 -21.56 -10.78 -6.79
N GLU A 76 -22.13 -10.00 -7.72
CA GLU A 76 -21.41 -8.96 -8.46
C GLU A 76 -22.19 -7.65 -8.43
N MET A 77 -21.48 -6.54 -8.66
CA MET A 77 -22.08 -5.21 -8.79
C MET A 77 -21.34 -4.41 -9.87
N ILE A 78 -22.06 -3.49 -10.50
CA ILE A 78 -21.52 -2.55 -11.49
C ILE A 78 -22.00 -1.12 -11.18
N GLU A 79 -21.20 -0.13 -11.54
CA GLU A 79 -21.62 1.26 -11.52
C GLU A 79 -22.26 1.65 -12.86
N VAL A 80 -23.44 2.26 -12.78
CA VAL A 80 -24.14 2.86 -13.92
C VAL A 80 -24.24 4.36 -13.67
N ALA A 81 -23.45 5.12 -14.43
CA ALA A 81 -23.38 6.57 -14.30
C ALA A 81 -24.16 7.25 -15.42
N THR A 82 -25.00 8.22 -15.08
CA THR A 82 -25.64 9.09 -16.08
C THR A 82 -24.63 10.07 -16.65
N PHE A 83 -24.61 10.27 -17.99
CA PHE A 83 -23.79 11.33 -18.61
C PHE A 83 -24.11 12.68 -17.99
N ARG A 84 -23.08 13.42 -17.62
CA ARG A 84 -23.24 14.69 -16.90
C ARG A 84 -22.10 15.68 -17.18
N THR A 85 -22.37 16.93 -16.95
CA THR A 85 -21.39 17.97 -16.67
C THR A 85 -21.36 18.25 -15.18
N ASP A 86 -20.22 18.68 -14.70
CA ASP A 86 -20.05 19.10 -13.31
C ASP A 86 -20.14 20.63 -13.22
N GLY A 87 -20.91 21.14 -12.27
CA GLY A 87 -20.96 22.58 -11.95
C GLY A 87 -19.69 23.05 -11.24
N SER A 88 -19.75 24.25 -10.61
CA SER A 88 -18.62 24.79 -9.87
C SER A 88 -18.22 23.90 -8.71
N TYR A 89 -16.91 23.86 -8.40
CA TYR A 89 -16.34 23.14 -7.27
C TYR A 89 -15.98 24.14 -6.16
N LYS A 90 -16.58 24.03 -4.96
CA LYS A 90 -16.26 24.89 -3.82
C LYS A 90 -15.20 24.31 -2.89
N ASP A 91 -15.21 23.00 -2.73
CA ASP A 91 -14.36 22.29 -1.77
C ASP A 91 -13.22 21.49 -2.43
N GLY A 92 -12.98 21.71 -3.75
CA GLY A 92 -11.97 20.98 -4.52
C GLY A 92 -12.23 19.46 -4.59
N ARG A 93 -13.50 19.02 -4.40
CA ARG A 93 -13.84 17.59 -4.41
C ARG A 93 -15.14 17.26 -5.14
N ARG A 94 -16.21 17.99 -4.80
CA ARG A 94 -17.56 17.69 -5.31
C ARG A 94 -18.09 18.91 -6.04
N PRO A 95 -18.66 18.73 -7.23
CA PRO A 95 -19.38 19.81 -7.86
C PRO A 95 -20.59 20.17 -7.00
N GLU A 96 -20.93 21.45 -6.93
CA GLU A 96 -22.12 21.93 -6.23
C GLU A 96 -23.41 21.42 -6.86
N SER A 97 -23.39 21.22 -8.17
CA SER A 97 -24.49 20.67 -8.96
C SER A 97 -23.95 19.81 -10.08
N VAL A 98 -24.78 18.92 -10.56
CA VAL A 98 -24.53 18.17 -11.78
C VAL A 98 -25.71 18.40 -12.73
N GLU A 99 -25.39 18.56 -14.01
CA GLU A 99 -26.39 18.63 -15.07
C GLU A 99 -26.23 17.43 -15.98
N PHE A 100 -27.32 16.73 -16.26
CA PHE A 100 -27.29 15.58 -17.17
C PHE A 100 -27.07 16.05 -18.61
N SER A 101 -26.16 15.43 -19.31
CA SER A 101 -25.61 15.96 -20.55
C SER A 101 -25.34 14.87 -21.60
N SER A 102 -24.58 15.21 -22.61
CA SER A 102 -24.16 14.30 -23.68
C SER A 102 -22.91 13.46 -23.31
N PRO A 103 -22.64 12.35 -24.02
CA PRO A 103 -21.39 11.60 -23.86
C PRO A 103 -20.13 12.47 -24.06
N GLU A 104 -20.19 13.42 -24.98
CA GLU A 104 -19.08 14.32 -25.28
C GLU A 104 -18.74 15.22 -24.07
N GLU A 105 -19.73 15.81 -23.47
CA GLU A 105 -19.57 16.66 -22.29
C GLU A 105 -19.13 15.83 -21.06
N ASP A 106 -19.65 14.61 -20.88
CA ASP A 106 -19.18 13.68 -19.85
C ASP A 106 -17.71 13.29 -20.03
N ALA A 107 -17.25 13.08 -21.27
CA ALA A 107 -15.83 12.86 -21.55
C ALA A 107 -14.96 14.05 -21.12
N GLN A 108 -15.41 15.27 -21.43
CA GLN A 108 -14.65 16.49 -21.16
C GLN A 108 -14.46 16.78 -19.66
N ARG A 109 -15.36 16.33 -18.78
CA ARG A 109 -15.20 16.53 -17.32
C ARG A 109 -14.28 15.51 -16.63
N ARG A 110 -13.86 14.45 -17.33
CA ARG A 110 -12.99 13.39 -16.76
C ARG A 110 -11.58 13.92 -16.49
N ASP A 111 -10.76 13.10 -15.83
CA ASP A 111 -9.41 13.51 -15.40
C ASP A 111 -8.39 13.50 -16.56
N PHE A 112 -8.23 12.34 -17.23
CA PHE A 112 -7.20 12.13 -18.24
C PHE A 112 -7.81 11.58 -19.53
N THR A 113 -7.21 11.94 -20.67
CA THR A 113 -7.67 11.54 -22.00
C THR A 113 -7.87 10.03 -22.14
N ILE A 114 -6.94 9.25 -21.61
CA ILE A 114 -7.01 7.77 -21.63
C ILE A 114 -8.16 7.18 -20.81
N ASN A 115 -8.75 7.96 -19.91
CA ASN A 115 -9.93 7.59 -19.10
C ASN A 115 -11.22 8.22 -19.63
N GLY A 116 -11.13 9.10 -20.63
CA GLY A 116 -12.27 9.75 -21.29
C GLY A 116 -12.86 8.96 -22.44
N LEU A 117 -12.41 7.73 -22.65
CA LEU A 117 -12.86 6.85 -23.72
C LEU A 117 -14.16 6.13 -23.34
N PHE A 118 -15.02 5.94 -24.35
CA PHE A 118 -16.18 5.06 -24.27
C PHE A 118 -16.07 3.93 -25.29
N GLN A 119 -16.77 2.84 -25.02
CA GLN A 119 -16.89 1.74 -25.95
C GLN A 119 -18.36 1.36 -26.11
N GLU A 120 -18.82 1.32 -27.35
CA GLU A 120 -20.14 0.83 -27.69
C GLU A 120 -20.31 -0.63 -27.28
N THR A 121 -21.39 -0.94 -26.56
CA THR A 121 -21.55 -2.23 -25.86
C THR A 121 -21.86 -3.42 -26.76
N LEU A 122 -22.36 -3.21 -28.01
CA LEU A 122 -22.65 -4.27 -28.99
C LEU A 122 -21.58 -4.41 -30.05
N THR A 123 -21.18 -3.28 -30.66
CA THR A 123 -20.23 -3.28 -31.78
C THR A 123 -18.78 -3.33 -31.31
N GLY A 124 -18.53 -2.91 -30.07
CA GLY A 124 -17.17 -2.73 -29.54
C GLY A 124 -16.44 -1.51 -30.08
N GLU A 125 -17.12 -0.65 -30.86
CA GLU A 125 -16.55 0.59 -31.39
C GLU A 125 -16.09 1.53 -30.29
N ILE A 126 -14.92 2.11 -30.45
CA ILE A 126 -14.36 3.10 -29.49
C ILE A 126 -14.80 4.49 -29.89
N ILE A 127 -15.44 5.16 -28.95
CA ILE A 127 -15.89 6.55 -29.08
C ILE A 127 -14.92 7.44 -28.29
N ASP A 128 -14.26 8.35 -28.99
CA ASP A 128 -13.21 9.21 -28.45
C ASP A 128 -13.51 10.69 -28.73
N HIS A 129 -13.86 11.44 -27.69
CA HIS A 129 -14.13 12.87 -27.76
C HIS A 129 -12.98 13.74 -27.24
N VAL A 130 -11.89 13.11 -26.74
CA VAL A 130 -10.82 13.82 -26.00
C VAL A 130 -9.41 13.49 -26.51
N GLY A 131 -9.29 12.69 -27.59
CA GLY A 131 -7.99 12.29 -28.13
C GLY A 131 -7.29 11.18 -27.33
N GLY A 132 -8.03 10.47 -26.48
CA GLY A 132 -7.49 9.44 -25.58
C GLY A 132 -6.93 8.23 -26.28
N LYS A 133 -7.42 7.89 -27.48
CA LYS A 133 -6.90 6.76 -28.27
C LYS A 133 -5.48 7.05 -28.74
N ALA A 134 -5.23 8.25 -29.28
CA ALA A 134 -3.90 8.66 -29.72
C ALA A 134 -2.90 8.71 -28.54
N ASP A 135 -3.31 9.25 -27.39
CA ASP A 135 -2.47 9.29 -26.19
C ASP A 135 -2.20 7.86 -25.64
N LEU A 136 -3.16 6.95 -25.77
CA LEU A 136 -2.99 5.54 -25.37
C LEU A 136 -1.96 4.83 -26.26
N GLU A 137 -2.01 5.04 -27.58
CA GLU A 137 -1.06 4.51 -28.55
C GLU A 137 0.34 5.09 -28.33
N ALA A 138 0.43 6.41 -28.03
CA ALA A 138 1.67 7.11 -27.74
C ALA A 138 2.20 6.85 -26.31
N ARG A 139 1.45 6.17 -25.44
CA ARG A 139 1.76 5.96 -24.02
C ARG A 139 1.96 7.25 -23.25
N ILE A 140 1.09 8.21 -23.47
CA ILE A 140 1.10 9.53 -22.84
C ILE A 140 -0.07 9.65 -21.86
N LEU A 141 0.21 10.18 -20.66
CA LEU A 141 -0.81 10.59 -19.68
C LEU A 141 -1.00 12.10 -19.80
N ARG A 142 -2.14 12.51 -20.32
CA ARG A 142 -2.54 13.90 -20.53
C ARG A 142 -3.82 14.23 -19.79
N ALA A 143 -3.86 15.36 -19.08
CA ALA A 143 -5.10 15.92 -18.52
C ALA A 143 -6.03 16.38 -19.63
N ILE A 144 -7.34 16.22 -19.44
CA ILE A 144 -8.34 16.69 -20.40
C ILE A 144 -8.50 18.20 -20.29
N GLY A 145 -8.46 18.92 -21.40
CA GLY A 145 -8.62 20.36 -21.44
C GLY A 145 -7.40 21.11 -20.89
N GLU A 146 -7.61 22.12 -20.05
CA GLU A 146 -6.56 22.90 -19.42
C GLU A 146 -6.10 22.23 -18.10
N PRO A 147 -4.86 21.72 -18.02
CA PRO A 147 -4.44 20.91 -16.86
C PRO A 147 -4.55 21.61 -15.53
N GLN A 148 -4.19 22.90 -15.45
CA GLN A 148 -4.24 23.66 -14.21
C GLN A 148 -5.69 23.75 -13.69
N LYS A 149 -6.64 24.15 -14.52
CA LYS A 149 -8.07 24.20 -14.14
C LYS A 149 -8.57 22.83 -13.68
N ARG A 150 -8.14 21.77 -14.37
CA ARG A 150 -8.53 20.41 -14.05
C ARG A 150 -8.05 19.96 -12.66
N PHE A 151 -6.88 20.41 -12.23
CA PHE A 151 -6.35 20.13 -10.89
C PHE A 151 -6.95 21.05 -9.81
N GLU A 152 -7.31 22.29 -10.15
CA GLU A 152 -8.03 23.19 -9.26
C GLU A 152 -9.46 22.70 -8.95
N GLU A 153 -10.13 22.01 -9.88
CA GLU A 153 -11.45 21.40 -9.66
C GLU A 153 -11.40 20.24 -8.64
N ASP A 154 -10.44 19.32 -8.76
CA ASP A 154 -10.20 18.23 -7.78
C ASP A 154 -8.70 17.97 -7.68
N ALA A 155 -8.10 18.49 -6.61
CA ALA A 155 -6.67 18.34 -6.36
C ALA A 155 -6.22 16.87 -6.15
N LEU A 156 -7.14 15.91 -5.89
CA LEU A 156 -6.79 14.50 -5.88
C LEU A 156 -6.30 14.00 -7.25
N ARG A 157 -6.72 14.64 -8.33
CA ARG A 157 -6.25 14.33 -9.69
C ARG A 157 -4.72 14.43 -9.81
N LEU A 158 -4.06 15.23 -8.96
CA LEU A 158 -2.61 15.31 -8.86
C LEU A 158 -1.99 13.95 -8.50
N LEU A 159 -2.47 13.29 -7.43
CA LEU A 159 -2.01 11.96 -7.04
C LEU A 159 -2.47 10.89 -8.02
N ARG A 160 -3.66 11.04 -8.59
CA ARG A 160 -4.17 10.13 -9.64
C ARG A 160 -3.28 10.15 -10.88
N ALA A 161 -2.71 11.33 -11.27
CA ALA A 161 -1.74 11.44 -12.35
C ALA A 161 -0.52 10.56 -12.09
N ILE A 162 0.09 10.69 -10.91
CA ILE A 162 1.23 9.87 -10.52
C ILE A 162 0.86 8.38 -10.52
N ARG A 163 -0.29 8.02 -9.93
CA ARG A 163 -0.76 6.64 -9.91
C ARG A 163 -0.96 6.07 -11.32
N PHE A 164 -1.60 6.81 -12.22
CA PHE A 164 -1.78 6.32 -13.60
C PHE A 164 -0.46 6.21 -14.33
N ALA A 165 0.45 7.17 -14.17
CA ALA A 165 1.79 7.09 -14.77
C ALA A 165 2.50 5.78 -14.40
N VAL A 166 2.50 5.39 -13.10
CA VAL A 166 3.19 4.18 -12.64
C VAL A 166 2.42 2.89 -12.93
N THR A 167 1.09 2.90 -12.90
CA THR A 167 0.29 1.68 -13.16
C THR A 167 0.13 1.34 -14.63
N THR A 168 0.26 2.33 -15.51
CA THR A 168 0.24 2.13 -16.97
C THR A 168 1.63 2.07 -17.58
N GLY A 169 2.64 2.64 -16.91
CA GLY A 169 3.98 2.83 -17.46
C GLY A 169 4.04 3.97 -18.50
N PHE A 170 3.11 4.94 -18.40
CA PHE A 170 3.02 6.06 -19.35
C PHE A 170 3.84 7.26 -18.88
N GLU A 171 4.35 8.04 -19.84
CA GLU A 171 4.97 9.33 -19.56
C GLU A 171 3.91 10.42 -19.38
N ILE A 172 4.13 11.29 -18.38
CA ILE A 172 3.25 12.43 -18.16
C ILE A 172 3.57 13.50 -19.20
N GLU A 173 2.55 13.98 -19.88
CA GLU A 173 2.67 15.05 -20.89
C GLU A 173 3.26 16.33 -20.22
N PRO A 174 4.20 17.06 -20.90
CA PRO A 174 4.94 18.15 -20.27
C PRO A 174 4.08 19.29 -19.67
N GLN A 175 2.97 19.68 -20.32
CA GLN A 175 2.08 20.71 -19.78
C GLN A 175 1.32 20.17 -18.56
N THR A 176 0.88 18.93 -18.61
CA THR A 176 0.26 18.23 -17.48
C THR A 176 1.23 18.14 -16.29
N TRP A 177 2.51 17.78 -16.55
CA TRP A 177 3.56 17.75 -15.52
C TRP A 177 3.82 19.13 -14.90
N SER A 178 3.95 20.16 -15.73
CA SER A 178 4.14 21.53 -15.24
C SER A 178 2.98 21.98 -14.34
N ALA A 179 1.75 21.65 -14.73
CA ALA A 179 0.56 21.96 -13.93
C ALA A 179 0.52 21.16 -12.61
N ILE A 180 0.97 19.88 -12.60
CA ILE A 180 1.10 19.09 -11.36
C ILE A 180 2.05 19.79 -10.39
N CYS A 181 3.24 20.20 -10.85
CA CYS A 181 4.20 20.90 -10.01
C CYS A 181 3.65 22.22 -9.48
N HIS A 182 2.97 23.00 -10.32
CA HIS A 182 2.38 24.28 -9.94
C HIS A 182 1.25 24.13 -8.91
N CYS A 183 0.39 23.13 -9.11
CA CYS A 183 -0.79 22.89 -8.28
C CYS A 183 -0.50 21.99 -7.06
N ALA A 184 0.72 21.50 -6.86
CA ALA A 184 1.07 20.60 -5.75
C ALA A 184 0.58 21.10 -4.37
N PRO A 185 0.68 22.40 -4.02
CA PRO A 185 0.18 22.91 -2.73
C PRO A 185 -1.32 22.69 -2.48
N LEU A 186 -2.13 22.55 -3.53
CA LEU A 186 -3.57 22.31 -3.41
C LEU A 186 -3.87 20.93 -2.77
N LEU A 187 -2.91 20.00 -2.79
CA LEU A 187 -3.08 18.67 -2.19
C LEU A 187 -3.35 18.75 -0.69
N SER A 188 -2.88 19.79 0.00
CA SER A 188 -3.13 20.05 1.42
C SER A 188 -4.61 20.19 1.78
N GLN A 189 -5.48 20.48 0.80
CA GLN A 189 -6.92 20.58 0.97
C GLN A 189 -7.65 19.24 0.92
N ILE A 190 -6.95 18.17 0.50
CA ILE A 190 -7.53 16.83 0.35
C ILE A 190 -7.47 16.08 1.67
N SER A 191 -8.53 15.33 1.97
CA SER A 191 -8.58 14.54 3.21
C SER A 191 -7.49 13.46 3.24
N PRO A 192 -6.90 13.19 4.42
CA PRO A 192 -5.84 12.20 4.57
C PRO A 192 -6.21 10.80 4.05
N GLU A 193 -7.48 10.41 4.18
CA GLU A 193 -7.97 9.12 3.71
C GLU A 193 -7.89 9.00 2.18
N ARG A 194 -8.25 10.05 1.43
CA ARG A 194 -8.16 10.07 -0.03
C ARG A 194 -6.70 10.04 -0.49
N ILE A 195 -5.82 10.80 0.18
CA ILE A 195 -4.38 10.79 -0.07
C ILE A 195 -3.82 9.39 0.19
N ARG A 196 -4.13 8.80 1.34
CA ARG A 196 -3.75 7.43 1.71
C ARG A 196 -4.12 6.43 0.62
N ASP A 197 -5.35 6.47 0.13
CA ASP A 197 -5.86 5.49 -0.82
C ASP A 197 -5.12 5.56 -2.17
N GLU A 198 -4.86 6.75 -2.70
CA GLU A 198 -4.06 6.93 -3.92
C GLU A 198 -2.59 6.58 -3.69
N PHE A 199 -2.01 7.03 -2.57
CA PHE A 199 -0.63 6.74 -2.21
C PHE A 199 -0.38 5.23 -2.02
N SER A 200 -1.29 4.53 -1.36
CA SER A 200 -1.22 3.07 -1.21
C SER A 200 -1.20 2.35 -2.55
N ARG A 201 -1.99 2.81 -3.52
CA ARG A 201 -1.99 2.27 -4.89
C ARG A 201 -0.71 2.57 -5.65
N ILE A 202 -0.07 3.71 -5.41
CA ILE A 202 1.26 4.05 -5.96
C ILE A 202 2.32 3.10 -5.38
N LEU A 203 2.34 2.92 -4.06
CA LEU A 203 3.32 2.08 -3.37
C LEU A 203 3.19 0.58 -3.70
N THR A 204 2.01 0.12 -4.04
CA THR A 204 1.78 -1.29 -4.43
C THR A 204 1.84 -1.53 -5.93
N ALA A 205 2.03 -0.47 -6.75
CA ALA A 205 2.26 -0.61 -8.19
C ALA A 205 3.64 -1.22 -8.48
N ASP A 206 3.80 -1.81 -9.66
CA ASP A 206 5.08 -2.43 -10.04
C ASP A 206 6.22 -1.39 -10.11
N ASP A 207 5.95 -0.21 -10.68
CA ASP A 207 6.92 0.88 -10.83
C ASP A 207 6.87 1.90 -9.66
N ARG A 208 6.78 1.40 -8.42
CA ARG A 208 6.66 2.22 -7.20
C ARG A 208 7.85 3.14 -6.94
N ALA A 209 9.04 2.73 -7.36
CA ALA A 209 10.24 3.55 -7.24
C ALA A 209 10.13 4.81 -8.11
N ARG A 210 9.67 4.68 -9.36
CA ARG A 210 9.33 5.83 -10.20
C ARG A 210 8.20 6.66 -9.58
N GLY A 211 7.25 6.01 -8.92
CA GLY A 211 6.20 6.69 -8.18
C GLY A 211 6.75 7.61 -7.10
N LEU A 212 7.74 7.16 -6.33
CA LEU A 212 8.44 7.97 -5.34
C LEU A 212 9.19 9.14 -6.00
N ASP A 213 9.90 8.89 -7.11
CA ASP A 213 10.61 9.93 -7.86
C ASP A 213 9.65 11.01 -8.38
N LEU A 214 8.51 10.61 -8.95
CA LEU A 214 7.49 11.54 -9.45
C LEU A 214 6.83 12.35 -8.33
N LEU A 215 6.51 11.73 -7.19
CA LEU A 215 5.96 12.42 -6.01
C LEU A 215 6.96 13.46 -5.46
N THR A 216 8.24 13.11 -5.43
CA THR A 216 9.31 13.99 -4.96
C THR A 216 9.58 15.12 -5.95
N GLY A 217 9.76 14.79 -7.22
CA GLY A 217 10.05 15.76 -8.29
C GLY A 217 8.94 16.76 -8.55
N SER A 218 7.67 16.38 -8.30
CA SER A 218 6.52 17.29 -8.42
C SER A 218 6.28 18.17 -7.19
N GLY A 219 6.94 17.90 -6.05
CA GLY A 219 6.67 18.55 -4.77
C GLY A 219 5.41 18.04 -4.05
N LEU A 220 4.72 17.05 -4.59
CA LEU A 220 3.53 16.47 -3.94
C LEU A 220 3.86 15.79 -2.62
N ILE A 221 5.02 15.10 -2.53
CA ILE A 221 5.44 14.40 -1.32
C ILE A 221 5.54 15.36 -0.12
N ALA A 222 5.96 16.60 -0.34
CA ALA A 222 6.09 17.62 0.70
C ALA A 222 4.76 17.97 1.39
N GLN A 223 3.63 17.73 0.73
CA GLN A 223 2.32 18.10 1.23
C GLN A 223 1.73 17.09 2.23
N PHE A 224 2.18 15.83 2.22
CA PHE A 224 1.62 14.78 3.08
C PHE A 224 2.65 13.90 3.76
N LEU A 225 3.88 13.82 3.23
CA LEU A 225 4.98 12.98 3.74
C LEU A 225 6.33 13.71 3.62
N PRO A 226 6.47 14.92 4.22
CA PRO A 226 7.68 15.74 4.10
C PRO A 226 8.93 15.06 4.65
N GLU A 227 8.79 14.14 5.60
CA GLU A 227 9.89 13.40 6.23
C GLU A 227 10.74 12.61 5.21
N ILE A 228 10.18 12.24 4.07
CA ILE A 228 10.94 11.59 2.99
C ILE A 228 11.98 12.52 2.38
N LEU A 229 11.75 13.84 2.40
CA LEU A 229 12.72 14.80 1.87
C LEU A 229 13.96 14.90 2.74
N ASP A 230 13.87 14.63 4.05
CA ASP A 230 14.99 14.62 4.96
C ASP A 230 15.96 13.45 4.69
N LEU A 231 15.52 12.43 3.94
CA LEU A 231 16.39 11.34 3.52
C LEU A 231 17.38 11.77 2.43
N GLN A 232 17.02 12.80 1.63
CA GLN A 232 17.91 13.35 0.60
C GLN A 232 19.09 14.05 1.24
N GLY A 233 20.30 13.70 0.79
CA GLY A 233 21.53 14.23 1.37
C GLY A 233 21.91 13.67 2.74
N CYS A 234 21.13 12.78 3.34
CA CYS A 234 21.50 12.05 4.55
C CYS A 234 22.55 10.99 4.20
N GLN A 235 23.84 11.40 4.25
CA GLN A 235 24.97 10.60 3.80
C GLN A 235 25.21 9.38 4.69
N GLN A 236 25.46 8.24 4.07
CA GLN A 236 25.76 6.97 4.71
C GLN A 236 27.22 6.56 4.51
N PRO A 237 27.80 5.69 5.37
CA PRO A 237 29.15 5.19 5.16
C PRO A 237 29.25 4.37 3.87
N PRO A 238 30.09 4.77 2.87
CA PRO A 238 30.13 4.15 1.55
C PRO A 238 30.53 2.66 1.54
N GLN A 239 31.22 2.20 2.61
CA GLN A 239 31.60 0.80 2.73
C GLN A 239 30.43 -0.17 2.91
N TRP A 240 29.27 0.33 3.40
CA TRP A 240 28.04 -0.46 3.55
C TRP A 240 26.94 0.01 2.60
N HIS A 241 27.00 1.29 2.21
CA HIS A 241 26.00 1.95 1.36
C HIS A 241 26.67 2.62 0.16
N PRO A 242 27.23 1.82 -0.79
CA PRO A 242 27.90 2.38 -1.98
C PRO A 242 26.92 3.10 -2.92
N GLU A 243 25.61 2.85 -2.76
CA GLU A 243 24.52 3.41 -3.57
C GLU A 243 24.31 4.90 -3.33
N GLY A 244 24.70 5.45 -2.17
CA GLY A 244 24.58 6.86 -1.87
C GLY A 244 23.86 7.19 -0.55
N ASP A 245 22.99 8.22 -0.59
CA ASP A 245 22.23 8.67 0.57
C ASP A 245 21.04 7.77 0.91
N VAL A 246 20.37 8.05 2.02
CA VAL A 246 19.24 7.23 2.50
C VAL A 246 18.05 7.24 1.53
N TYR A 247 17.83 8.34 0.79
CA TYR A 247 16.76 8.41 -0.21
C TYR A 247 17.02 7.44 -1.37
N VAL A 248 18.24 7.45 -1.91
CA VAL A 248 18.65 6.55 -3.00
C VAL A 248 18.53 5.10 -2.57
N HIS A 249 19.02 4.77 -1.36
CA HIS A 249 18.89 3.45 -0.75
C HIS A 249 17.41 3.01 -0.68
N THR A 250 16.55 3.82 -0.08
CA THR A 250 15.12 3.55 0.07
C THR A 250 14.43 3.34 -1.29
N ARG A 251 14.78 4.17 -2.26
CA ARG A 251 14.26 4.07 -3.63
C ARG A 251 14.63 2.75 -4.30
N ILE A 252 15.90 2.33 -4.17
CA ILE A 252 16.37 1.04 -4.71
C ILE A 252 15.68 -0.10 -3.99
N ALA A 253 15.58 -0.07 -2.65
CA ALA A 253 14.89 -1.11 -1.88
C ALA A 253 13.43 -1.28 -2.33
N LEU A 254 12.70 -0.19 -2.59
CA LEU A 254 11.34 -0.23 -3.13
C LEU A 254 11.29 -0.88 -4.53
N SER A 255 12.29 -0.64 -5.39
CA SER A 255 12.33 -1.23 -6.74
C SER A 255 12.55 -2.74 -6.73
N LEU A 256 13.16 -3.28 -5.67
CA LEU A 256 13.47 -4.71 -5.52
C LEU A 256 12.29 -5.53 -4.97
N LEU A 257 11.20 -4.89 -4.56
CA LEU A 257 9.99 -5.58 -4.11
C LEU A 257 9.19 -6.12 -5.30
N ASN A 258 8.73 -7.36 -5.17
CA ASN A 258 7.87 -7.99 -6.16
C ASN A 258 6.45 -8.15 -5.60
N SER A 259 5.46 -7.46 -6.19
CA SER A 259 4.04 -7.50 -5.78
C SER A 259 3.82 -7.49 -4.25
N PRO A 260 4.41 -6.54 -3.52
CA PRO A 260 4.36 -6.54 -2.05
C PRO A 260 2.95 -6.26 -1.53
N PRO A 261 2.58 -6.82 -0.37
CA PRO A 261 1.47 -6.29 0.39
C PRO A 261 1.79 -4.88 0.88
N LEU A 262 0.76 -4.08 1.13
CA LEU A 262 0.89 -2.66 1.47
C LEU A 262 1.76 -2.41 2.72
N ASN A 263 1.59 -3.22 3.76
CA ASN A 263 2.36 -3.11 5.01
C ASN A 263 3.87 -3.30 4.79
N LEU A 264 4.26 -4.23 3.91
CA LEU A 264 5.68 -4.40 3.54
C LEU A 264 6.20 -3.21 2.73
N ALA A 265 5.46 -2.72 1.75
CA ALA A 265 5.87 -1.56 0.95
C ALA A 265 6.04 -0.31 1.83
N LEU A 266 5.13 -0.09 2.80
CA LEU A 266 5.24 0.98 3.79
C LEU A 266 6.44 0.76 4.73
N ALA A 267 6.68 -0.47 5.18
CA ALA A 267 7.83 -0.77 6.04
C ALA A 267 9.16 -0.52 5.31
N VAL A 268 9.27 -0.92 4.03
CA VAL A 268 10.47 -0.64 3.21
C VAL A 268 10.64 0.86 2.97
N LEU A 269 9.56 1.60 2.70
CA LEU A 269 9.64 3.06 2.56
C LEU A 269 10.13 3.75 3.83
N LEU A 270 9.75 3.25 5.01
CA LEU A 270 9.94 3.93 6.29
C LEU A 270 11.01 3.30 7.19
N HIS A 271 11.69 2.20 6.79
CA HIS A 271 12.61 1.49 7.70
C HIS A 271 13.75 2.39 8.20
N ASP A 272 14.23 3.26 7.35
CA ASP A 272 15.35 4.16 7.62
C ASP A 272 14.95 5.61 7.88
N ILE A 273 13.65 5.89 8.04
CA ILE A 273 13.12 7.25 8.25
C ILE A 273 13.67 7.93 9.52
N GLY A 274 14.22 7.16 10.46
CA GLY A 274 14.86 7.66 11.67
C GLY A 274 16.31 8.09 11.49
N LYS A 275 16.96 7.77 10.36
CA LYS A 275 18.39 8.08 10.15
C LYS A 275 18.70 9.59 10.20
N PRO A 276 17.96 10.48 9.54
CA PRO A 276 18.23 11.92 9.64
C PRO A 276 18.21 12.45 11.08
N ALA A 277 17.21 12.01 11.87
CA ALA A 277 17.06 12.47 13.26
C ALA A 277 18.10 11.88 14.23
N THR A 278 18.80 10.81 13.84
CA THR A 278 19.80 10.12 14.70
C THR A 278 21.22 10.23 14.15
N GLN A 279 21.43 10.98 13.07
CA GLN A 279 22.73 11.15 12.45
C GLN A 279 23.70 11.86 13.38
N THR A 280 24.83 11.24 13.62
CA THR A 280 25.96 11.81 14.38
C THR A 280 27.25 11.54 13.63
N TRP A 281 28.25 12.46 13.77
CA TRP A 281 29.59 12.25 13.22
C TRP A 281 30.48 11.58 14.26
N ASP A 282 31.12 10.48 13.89
CA ASP A 282 32.12 9.82 14.71
C ASP A 282 33.49 10.17 14.18
N PRO A 283 34.23 11.04 14.89
CA PRO A 283 35.57 11.51 14.44
C PRO A 283 36.63 10.42 14.49
N GLU A 284 36.52 9.44 15.39
CA GLU A 284 37.47 8.33 15.51
C GLU A 284 37.32 7.34 14.35
N ALA A 285 36.08 7.04 13.98
CA ALA A 285 35.78 6.17 12.86
C ALA A 285 35.72 6.88 11.50
N GLY A 286 35.75 8.22 11.48
CA GLY A 286 35.68 9.03 10.27
C GLY A 286 34.40 8.85 9.47
N ARG A 287 33.25 8.64 10.14
CA ARG A 287 31.98 8.30 9.48
C ARG A 287 30.77 8.76 10.27
N HIS A 288 29.61 8.81 9.58
CA HIS A 288 28.31 8.97 10.23
C HIS A 288 27.88 7.69 10.95
N ARG A 289 27.20 7.87 12.09
CA ARG A 289 26.48 6.82 12.84
C ARG A 289 25.02 7.20 12.98
N PHE A 290 24.15 6.18 13.13
CA PHE A 290 22.70 6.31 13.21
C PHE A 290 22.15 5.45 14.37
N ASN A 291 22.64 5.72 15.59
CA ASN A 291 22.31 4.89 16.75
C ASN A 291 20.81 4.96 17.07
N ALA A 292 20.16 3.78 17.22
CA ALA A 292 18.75 3.64 17.52
C ALA A 292 17.78 4.22 16.46
N HIS A 293 18.24 4.39 15.20
CA HIS A 293 17.37 4.87 14.12
C HIS A 293 16.15 3.95 13.89
N ASP A 294 16.29 2.66 14.17
CA ASP A 294 15.20 1.68 14.12
C ASP A 294 14.07 2.02 15.12
N LYS A 295 14.40 2.48 16.32
CA LYS A 295 13.43 2.86 17.36
C LYS A 295 12.81 4.22 17.08
N VAL A 296 13.63 5.21 16.81
CA VAL A 296 13.20 6.57 16.43
C VAL A 296 12.38 6.51 15.15
N GLY A 297 12.83 5.74 14.16
CA GLY A 297 12.11 5.52 12.90
C GLY A 297 10.74 4.86 13.10
N ALA A 298 10.62 3.90 14.02
CA ALA A 298 9.34 3.28 14.34
C ALA A 298 8.32 4.28 14.91
N ASP A 299 8.77 5.21 15.76
CA ASP A 299 7.88 6.24 16.33
C ASP A 299 7.50 7.29 15.26
N ILE A 300 8.42 7.67 14.39
CA ILE A 300 8.14 8.55 13.23
C ILE A 300 7.17 7.87 12.28
N ALA A 301 7.38 6.59 11.93
CA ALA A 301 6.50 5.82 11.06
C ALA A 301 5.07 5.72 11.65
N GLU A 302 4.92 5.46 12.94
CA GLU A 302 3.62 5.48 13.62
C GLU A 302 2.93 6.84 13.47
N ALA A 303 3.64 7.95 13.72
CA ALA A 303 3.09 9.30 13.60
C ALA A 303 2.62 9.60 12.16
N ILE A 304 3.41 9.23 11.15
CA ILE A 304 3.07 9.37 9.72
C ILE A 304 1.79 8.58 9.40
N LEU A 305 1.76 7.30 9.76
CA LEU A 305 0.64 6.42 9.41
C LEU A 305 -0.66 6.82 10.12
N ARG A 306 -0.58 7.31 11.36
CA ARG A 306 -1.73 7.91 12.06
C ARG A 306 -2.23 9.18 11.39
N ARG A 307 -1.32 10.07 10.96
CA ARG A 307 -1.65 11.30 10.21
C ARG A 307 -2.37 10.95 8.91
N LEU A 308 -1.94 9.91 8.21
CA LEU A 308 -2.56 9.42 6.97
C LEU A 308 -3.77 8.49 7.20
N ARG A 309 -4.20 8.30 8.45
CA ARG A 309 -5.40 7.51 8.79
C ARG A 309 -5.35 6.04 8.32
N TYR A 310 -4.19 5.41 8.39
CA TYR A 310 -4.10 3.96 8.22
C TYR A 310 -4.78 3.22 9.39
N SER A 311 -5.13 1.94 9.17
CA SER A 311 -5.71 1.10 10.22
C SER A 311 -4.70 0.82 11.34
N ASN A 312 -5.16 0.62 12.57
CA ASN A 312 -4.29 0.26 13.68
C ASN A 312 -3.46 -0.99 13.37
N GLN A 313 -4.05 -1.99 12.72
CA GLN A 313 -3.32 -3.20 12.31
C GLN A 313 -2.14 -2.84 11.39
N THR A 314 -2.36 -2.04 10.34
CA THR A 314 -1.28 -1.61 9.43
C THR A 314 -0.20 -0.83 10.19
N ILE A 315 -0.60 0.06 11.11
CA ILE A 315 0.32 0.86 11.92
C ILE A 315 1.19 -0.06 12.80
N ASP A 316 0.57 -1.00 13.50
CA ASP A 316 1.26 -1.91 14.42
C ASP A 316 2.24 -2.81 13.66
N GLU A 317 1.83 -3.38 12.53
CA GLU A 317 2.68 -4.23 11.68
C GLU A 317 3.89 -3.46 11.11
N VAL A 318 3.68 -2.27 10.54
CA VAL A 318 4.77 -1.44 9.99
C VAL A 318 5.72 -0.99 11.09
N ARG A 319 5.19 -0.46 12.20
CA ARG A 319 5.99 -0.06 13.37
C ARG A 319 6.82 -1.22 13.91
N PHE A 320 6.23 -2.41 13.98
CA PHE A 320 6.90 -3.62 14.41
C PHE A 320 8.09 -3.96 13.48
N MET A 321 7.87 -3.99 12.16
CA MET A 321 8.92 -4.27 11.18
C MET A 321 10.04 -3.22 11.23
N VAL A 322 9.70 -1.92 11.23
CA VAL A 322 10.69 -0.83 11.31
C VAL A 322 11.51 -0.92 12.60
N SER A 323 10.87 -1.18 13.76
CA SER A 323 11.57 -1.25 15.06
C SER A 323 12.54 -2.42 15.19
N ARG A 324 12.45 -3.40 14.31
CA ARG A 324 13.20 -4.66 14.41
C ARG A 324 14.13 -4.95 13.24
N HIS A 325 14.10 -4.16 12.16
CA HIS A 325 14.87 -4.47 10.96
C HIS A 325 16.37 -4.66 11.25
N MET A 326 16.93 -3.90 12.20
CA MET A 326 18.33 -4.05 12.64
C MET A 326 18.62 -5.34 13.42
N GLN A 327 17.62 -6.07 13.90
CA GLN A 327 17.86 -7.31 14.68
C GLN A 327 18.45 -8.44 13.82
N PHE A 328 18.24 -8.40 12.51
CA PHE A 328 18.85 -9.36 11.58
C PHE A 328 20.38 -9.31 11.60
N MET A 329 20.99 -8.19 11.94
CA MET A 329 22.45 -8.09 12.10
C MET A 329 23.02 -8.99 13.19
N HIS A 330 22.18 -9.47 14.12
CA HIS A 330 22.58 -10.26 15.29
C HIS A 330 22.01 -11.70 15.27
N VAL A 331 21.39 -12.16 14.19
CA VAL A 331 20.68 -13.46 14.15
C VAL A 331 21.63 -14.65 14.35
N LYS A 332 22.89 -14.56 13.86
CA LYS A 332 23.89 -15.61 14.02
C LYS A 332 24.37 -15.76 15.49
N ASP A 333 24.27 -14.69 16.29
CA ASP A 333 24.66 -14.68 17.70
C ASP A 333 23.49 -15.04 18.63
N MET A 334 22.30 -15.24 18.08
CA MET A 334 21.13 -15.60 18.88
C MET A 334 21.19 -17.07 19.29
N ARG A 335 20.98 -17.34 20.60
CA ARG A 335 20.70 -18.70 21.06
C ARG A 335 19.46 -19.25 20.42
N THR A 336 19.35 -20.58 20.28
CA THR A 336 18.24 -21.27 19.60
C THR A 336 16.87 -20.80 20.09
N ALA A 337 16.66 -20.69 21.40
CA ALA A 337 15.41 -20.20 21.98
C ALA A 337 15.06 -18.77 21.56
N LYS A 338 16.06 -17.86 21.50
CA LYS A 338 15.86 -16.47 21.05
C LYS A 338 15.55 -16.43 19.57
N LEU A 339 16.28 -17.21 18.77
CA LEU A 339 16.08 -17.30 17.33
C LEU A 339 14.69 -17.85 16.98
N LYS A 340 14.26 -18.95 17.61
CA LYS A 340 12.91 -19.51 17.42
C LYS A 340 11.81 -18.50 17.78
N ARG A 341 11.95 -17.74 18.87
CA ARG A 341 11.00 -16.67 19.23
C ARG A 341 11.05 -15.50 18.23
N PHE A 342 12.21 -15.14 17.75
CA PHE A 342 12.37 -14.11 16.72
C PHE A 342 11.63 -14.52 15.44
N MET A 343 11.79 -15.78 15.02
CA MET A 343 11.17 -16.33 13.81
C MET A 343 9.68 -16.65 13.96
N SER A 344 9.15 -16.74 15.19
CA SER A 344 7.73 -16.99 15.44
C SER A 344 6.85 -15.73 15.40
N ALA A 345 7.43 -14.58 15.13
CA ALA A 345 6.66 -13.34 14.97
C ALA A 345 5.72 -13.42 13.76
N GLU A 346 4.51 -12.88 13.88
CA GLU A 346 3.48 -12.93 12.85
C GLU A 346 3.95 -12.31 11.50
N CYS A 347 4.69 -11.19 11.59
CA CYS A 347 5.25 -10.51 10.42
C CYS A 347 6.62 -11.04 9.96
N PHE A 348 7.11 -12.17 10.50
CA PHE A 348 8.49 -12.61 10.28
C PHE A 348 8.86 -12.79 8.80
N ASP A 349 7.95 -13.29 7.97
CA ASP A 349 8.21 -13.45 6.54
C ASP A 349 8.36 -12.11 5.83
N LEU A 350 7.57 -11.12 6.25
CA LEU A 350 7.68 -9.75 5.73
C LEU A 350 8.94 -9.04 6.25
N GLU A 351 9.32 -9.26 7.53
CA GLU A 351 10.59 -8.77 8.07
C GLU A 351 11.80 -9.37 7.32
N THR A 352 11.71 -10.65 6.96
CA THR A 352 12.75 -11.34 6.19
C THR A 352 12.87 -10.76 4.77
N GLU A 353 11.76 -10.44 4.12
CA GLU A 353 11.75 -9.82 2.80
C GLU A 353 12.24 -8.35 2.87
N LEU A 354 11.86 -7.60 3.90
CA LEU A 354 12.41 -6.26 4.16
C LEU A 354 13.95 -6.34 4.29
N HIS A 355 14.46 -7.27 5.10
CA HIS A 355 15.90 -7.45 5.25
C HIS A 355 16.59 -7.85 3.95
N ARG A 356 15.95 -8.67 3.11
CA ARG A 356 16.48 -9.02 1.79
C ARG A 356 16.68 -7.79 0.92
N VAL A 357 15.62 -6.96 0.77
CA VAL A 357 15.71 -5.78 -0.10
C VAL A 357 16.63 -4.71 0.46
N ASP A 358 16.76 -4.60 1.78
CA ASP A 358 17.72 -3.73 2.47
C ASP A 358 19.17 -4.14 2.15
N CYS A 359 19.51 -5.43 2.25
CA CYS A 359 20.81 -5.95 1.85
C CYS A 359 21.08 -5.73 0.35
N ASP A 360 20.10 -6.02 -0.51
CA ASP A 360 20.26 -5.95 -1.96
C ASP A 360 20.35 -4.52 -2.49
N SER A 361 19.75 -3.55 -1.78
CA SER A 361 19.83 -2.14 -2.11
C SER A 361 21.13 -1.49 -1.62
N SER A 362 21.95 -2.21 -0.84
CA SER A 362 23.22 -1.74 -0.30
C SER A 362 24.40 -2.55 -0.84
N ASN A 363 25.20 -3.17 0.00
CA ASN A 363 26.39 -3.93 -0.38
C ASN A 363 26.14 -5.37 -0.87
N GLY A 364 24.91 -5.86 -0.80
CA GLY A 364 24.49 -7.19 -1.25
C GLY A 364 24.88 -8.34 -0.30
N PHE A 365 25.31 -8.07 0.93
CA PHE A 365 25.69 -9.09 1.90
C PHE A 365 24.46 -9.79 2.49
N ARG A 366 24.10 -10.94 1.93
CA ARG A 366 22.92 -11.74 2.33
C ARG A 366 23.18 -12.80 3.38
N GLU A 367 24.37 -12.85 4.00
CA GLU A 367 24.73 -13.95 4.91
C GLU A 367 23.74 -14.16 6.06
N ASN A 368 23.20 -13.08 6.64
CA ASN A 368 22.21 -13.17 7.71
C ASN A 368 20.83 -13.61 7.18
N TYR A 369 20.46 -13.15 5.99
CA TYR A 369 19.25 -13.59 5.29
C TYR A 369 19.31 -15.10 4.98
N ASP A 370 20.41 -15.57 4.39
CA ASP A 370 20.59 -16.98 4.05
C ASP A 370 20.62 -17.86 5.30
N PHE A 371 21.28 -17.40 6.36
CA PHE A 371 21.27 -18.08 7.66
C PHE A 371 19.84 -18.27 8.20
N VAL A 372 19.05 -17.21 8.20
CA VAL A 372 17.66 -17.25 8.68
C VAL A 372 16.81 -18.18 7.83
N ARG A 373 16.94 -18.16 6.52
CA ARG A 373 16.24 -19.08 5.61
C ARG A 373 16.59 -20.53 5.90
N THR A 374 17.88 -20.85 6.01
CA THR A 374 18.34 -22.19 6.35
C THR A 374 17.77 -22.65 7.69
N LYS A 375 17.81 -21.79 8.71
CA LYS A 375 17.24 -22.10 10.03
C LYS A 375 15.72 -22.28 9.99
N LYS A 376 15.01 -21.52 9.16
CA LYS A 376 13.56 -21.71 8.95
C LYS A 376 13.26 -23.11 8.40
N GLU A 377 14.03 -23.58 7.42
CA GLU A 377 13.89 -24.93 6.85
C GLU A 377 14.24 -26.02 7.88
N GLU A 378 15.31 -25.82 8.67
CA GLU A 378 15.68 -26.75 9.74
C GLU A 378 14.56 -26.87 10.80
N PHE A 379 13.95 -25.75 11.19
CA PHE A 379 12.92 -25.71 12.21
C PHE A 379 11.51 -26.07 11.68
N ALA A 380 11.31 -26.15 10.36
CA ALA A 380 10.00 -26.47 9.77
C ALA A 380 9.47 -27.88 10.13
N LYS A 381 10.33 -28.77 10.63
CA LYS A 381 9.96 -30.12 11.03
C LYS A 381 9.10 -30.17 12.31
N GLU A 382 9.15 -29.14 13.12
CA GLU A 382 8.43 -29.01 14.41
C GLU A 382 7.90 -27.59 14.57
N PRO A 383 6.85 -27.37 15.38
CA PRO A 383 6.40 -26.02 15.69
C PRO A 383 7.52 -25.17 16.29
N LEU A 384 7.74 -23.95 15.76
CA LEU A 384 8.74 -23.00 16.29
C LEU A 384 8.60 -22.78 17.80
N ILE A 385 7.36 -22.66 18.25
CA ILE A 385 7.00 -22.59 19.67
C ILE A 385 6.16 -23.82 19.98
N PRO A 386 6.74 -24.86 20.60
CA PRO A 386 5.99 -26.03 20.99
C PRO A 386 5.01 -25.73 22.15
N ASN A 387 4.03 -26.61 22.33
CA ASN A 387 3.10 -26.52 23.45
C ASN A 387 3.86 -26.47 24.79
N ALA A 388 3.38 -25.65 25.70
CA ALA A 388 3.99 -25.52 27.02
C ALA A 388 3.91 -26.84 27.80
N LEU A 389 5.02 -27.31 28.33
CA LEU A 389 5.11 -28.54 29.13
C LEU A 389 4.40 -28.40 30.51
N MET A 390 4.34 -27.17 31.04
CA MET A 390 3.66 -26.82 32.28
C MET A 390 2.92 -25.51 32.13
N ASN A 391 1.87 -25.33 32.94
CA ASN A 391 1.09 -24.10 32.98
C ASN A 391 1.11 -23.51 34.42
N GLY A 392 0.48 -22.36 34.61
CA GLY A 392 0.46 -21.68 35.93
C GLY A 392 -0.23 -22.49 37.03
N HIS A 393 -1.25 -23.28 36.67
CA HIS A 393 -1.94 -24.13 37.67
C HIS A 393 -1.05 -25.28 38.16
N ASP A 394 -0.23 -25.87 37.24
CA ASP A 394 0.75 -26.87 37.62
C ASP A 394 1.75 -26.31 38.66
N LEU A 395 2.25 -25.07 38.42
CA LEU A 395 3.20 -24.44 39.36
C LEU A 395 2.58 -24.11 40.73
N ILE A 396 1.33 -23.70 40.77
CA ILE A 396 0.61 -23.42 42.01
C ILE A 396 0.35 -24.72 42.79
N ARG A 397 -0.16 -25.74 42.12
CA ARG A 397 -0.52 -27.03 42.73
C ARG A 397 0.69 -27.81 43.24
N ASP A 398 1.75 -27.91 42.40
CA ASP A 398 2.85 -28.84 42.62
C ASP A 398 4.04 -28.20 43.34
N PHE A 399 4.16 -26.88 43.32
CA PHE A 399 5.27 -26.11 43.92
C PHE A 399 4.82 -25.01 44.87
N GLU A 400 3.51 -24.95 45.23
CA GLU A 400 2.92 -23.99 46.17
C GLU A 400 3.23 -22.51 45.81
N MET A 401 3.47 -22.22 44.54
CA MET A 401 3.75 -20.86 44.08
C MET A 401 2.53 -19.95 44.25
N LYS A 402 2.71 -18.76 44.81
CA LYS A 402 1.64 -17.76 44.92
C LYS A 402 1.34 -17.15 43.54
N HIS A 403 0.05 -16.84 43.31
CA HIS A 403 -0.36 -16.08 42.15
C HIS A 403 0.45 -14.77 42.00
N GLY A 404 1.07 -14.55 40.84
CA GLY A 404 1.86 -13.34 40.62
C GLY A 404 2.85 -13.47 39.45
N PRO A 405 3.63 -12.42 39.21
CA PRO A 405 4.57 -12.33 38.07
C PRO A 405 5.69 -13.40 38.10
N GLU A 406 5.98 -13.99 39.29
CA GLU A 406 7.00 -15.05 39.42
C GLU A 406 6.63 -16.31 38.63
N ILE A 407 5.33 -16.69 38.60
CA ILE A 407 4.84 -17.80 37.77
C ILE A 407 5.22 -17.56 36.33
N GLY A 408 4.98 -16.36 35.77
CA GLY A 408 5.34 -16.03 34.39
C GLY A 408 6.85 -16.06 34.10
N LYS A 409 7.68 -15.75 35.13
CA LYS A 409 9.14 -15.86 34.99
C LYS A 409 9.58 -17.33 34.93
N VAL A 410 9.01 -18.20 35.79
CA VAL A 410 9.33 -19.63 35.81
C VAL A 410 8.86 -20.29 34.51
N LEU A 411 7.64 -20.01 34.03
CA LEU A 411 7.13 -20.53 32.77
C LEU A 411 8.00 -20.13 31.58
N ARG A 412 8.48 -18.88 31.54
CA ARG A 412 9.41 -18.41 30.49
C ARG A 412 10.77 -19.13 30.55
N LYS A 413 11.26 -19.47 31.75
CA LYS A 413 12.49 -20.27 31.89
C LYS A 413 12.27 -21.70 31.37
N ILE A 414 11.17 -22.36 31.75
CA ILE A 414 10.80 -23.70 31.24
C ILE A 414 10.73 -23.68 29.72
N GLN A 415 10.00 -22.72 29.13
CA GLN A 415 9.91 -22.59 27.68
C GLN A 415 11.28 -22.36 27.03
N THR A 416 12.17 -21.61 27.68
CA THR A 416 13.52 -21.39 27.16
C THR A 416 14.31 -22.70 27.13
N GLU A 417 14.28 -23.49 28.18
CA GLU A 417 14.94 -24.79 28.25
C GLU A 417 14.36 -25.80 27.23
N GLN A 418 13.03 -25.76 27.03
CA GLN A 418 12.32 -26.54 26.03
C GLN A 418 12.75 -26.15 24.61
N LEU A 419 12.81 -24.86 24.29
CA LEU A 419 13.24 -24.35 22.99
C LEU A 419 14.72 -24.65 22.69
N GLU A 420 15.56 -24.71 23.73
CA GLU A 420 16.96 -25.13 23.63
C GLU A 420 17.15 -26.66 23.55
N GLY A 421 16.04 -27.43 23.63
CA GLY A 421 16.08 -28.90 23.59
C GLY A 421 16.65 -29.58 24.83
N ARG A 422 16.77 -28.84 25.95
CA ARG A 422 17.28 -29.40 27.21
C ARG A 422 16.23 -30.11 28.04
N ILE A 423 14.95 -29.77 27.85
CA ILE A 423 13.81 -30.48 28.42
C ILE A 423 12.78 -30.77 27.32
N SER A 424 12.24 -31.98 27.29
CA SER A 424 11.36 -32.45 26.22
C SER A 424 9.98 -32.92 26.72
N ASP A 425 9.84 -33.15 28.02
CA ASP A 425 8.61 -33.66 28.61
C ASP A 425 8.28 -33.02 29.95
N LYS A 426 7.10 -33.37 30.46
CA LYS A 426 6.57 -32.74 31.71
C LYS A 426 7.40 -33.14 32.93
N GLU A 427 7.96 -34.36 32.97
CA GLU A 427 8.79 -34.82 34.10
C GLU A 427 10.10 -34.04 34.16
N ALA A 428 10.80 -33.89 33.01
CA ALA A 428 12.01 -33.08 32.94
C ALA A 428 11.74 -31.60 33.33
N ALA A 429 10.59 -31.06 32.92
CA ALA A 429 10.17 -29.69 33.33
C ALA A 429 9.94 -29.60 34.85
N TYR A 430 9.34 -30.63 35.44
CA TYR A 430 9.11 -30.70 36.89
C TYR A 430 10.44 -30.71 37.66
N GLN A 431 11.40 -31.56 37.26
CA GLN A 431 12.72 -31.61 37.88
C GLN A 431 13.50 -30.31 37.73
N PHE A 432 13.37 -29.65 36.58
CA PHE A 432 13.98 -28.34 36.33
C PHE A 432 13.40 -27.27 37.28
N VAL A 433 12.08 -27.21 37.48
CA VAL A 433 11.45 -26.27 38.39
C VAL A 433 11.87 -26.53 39.84
N LYS A 434 11.88 -27.83 40.26
CA LYS A 434 12.33 -28.23 41.58
C LYS A 434 13.75 -27.73 41.89
N LYS A 435 14.66 -27.90 40.92
CA LYS A 435 16.06 -27.43 41.03
C LYS A 435 16.14 -25.88 41.03
N THR A 436 15.27 -25.20 40.29
CA THR A 436 15.29 -23.73 40.17
C THR A 436 14.72 -23.02 41.40
N LEU A 437 13.78 -23.66 42.11
CA LEU A 437 13.15 -23.15 43.31
C LEU A 437 13.80 -23.62 44.63
N SER A 438 14.69 -24.62 44.52
CA SER A 438 15.50 -25.01 45.68
C SER A 438 16.50 -23.91 46.03
N PRO A 439 16.66 -23.50 47.30
CA PRO A 439 17.55 -22.41 47.70
C PRO A 439 19.01 -22.66 47.40
#